data_0b69fffa16b8da77fbbb857e159e4c96
#
_entry.id   0b69fffa16b8da77fbbb857e159e4c96
#
_cell.length_a   1.000
_cell.length_b   1.000
_cell.length_c   1.000
_cell.angle_alpha   90.00
_cell.angle_beta   90.00
_cell.angle_gamma   90.00
#
_symmetry.space_group_name_H-M   'P 1'
#
loop_
_entity.id
_entity.type
_entity.pdbx_description
1 polymer ?
#
loop_
_entity_poly.entity_id
_entity_poly.type
_entity_poly.pdbx_seq_one_letter_code
_entity_poly.pdbx_strand_id
1 'polypeptide(L)'
;MSHLLKVLADYLSMRRALGYKMDQVERRLRQFIAFAEDHGETHVRTVTALAWATLPPGADPIWTHARLADVRIFARHLHTLDDVSEVPPDDLLPARRRRTTPYLYTPQEVADLVRATDILPKTHVQATYRVLVGLLAVTGMRIGEAIGLDRDDLDMGGGIVMIRK
;
A
#
# COMPACT_ATOMS: atom_id res chain seq x y z
N MET A 1 0.65 -8.12 26.67
CA MET A 1 0.51 -8.22 25.20
C MET A 1 -0.54 -9.29 24.96
N SER A 2 -1.60 -8.94 24.26
CA SER A 2 -2.72 -9.87 24.02
C SER A 2 -2.32 -11.03 23.13
N HIS A 3 -3.15 -12.10 23.13
CA HIS A 3 -2.96 -13.26 22.28
C HIS A 3 -2.95 -12.86 20.78
N LEU A 4 -3.92 -12.02 20.35
CA LEU A 4 -4.00 -11.54 18.97
C LEU A 4 -2.75 -10.75 18.54
N LEU A 5 -2.20 -9.90 19.40
CA LEU A 5 -0.98 -9.15 19.10
C LEU A 5 0.25 -10.05 18.99
N LYS A 6 0.32 -11.14 19.79
CA LYS A 6 1.41 -12.10 19.67
C LYS A 6 1.35 -12.85 18.35
N VAL A 7 0.18 -13.39 18.00
CA VAL A 7 -0.02 -14.08 16.71
C VAL A 7 0.20 -13.14 15.52
N LEU A 8 -0.20 -11.85 15.64
CA LEU A 8 0.10 -10.85 14.61
C LEU A 8 1.61 -10.68 14.40
N ALA A 9 2.40 -10.63 15.47
CA ALA A 9 3.86 -10.48 15.35
C ALA A 9 4.49 -11.67 14.61
N ASP A 10 4.06 -12.89 14.92
CA ASP A 10 4.54 -14.12 14.26
C ASP A 10 4.12 -14.15 12.78
N TYR A 11 2.85 -13.80 12.50
CA TYR A 11 2.33 -13.67 11.13
C TYR A 11 3.13 -12.67 10.29
N LEU A 12 3.39 -11.47 10.83
CA LEU A 12 4.16 -10.43 10.13
C LEU A 12 5.60 -10.86 9.89
N SER A 13 6.23 -11.52 10.86
CA SER A 13 7.58 -12.06 10.72
C SER A 13 7.66 -13.07 9.57
N MET A 14 6.72 -14.02 9.55
CA MET A 14 6.63 -15.00 8.47
C MET A 14 6.43 -14.34 7.10
N ARG A 15 5.49 -13.38 7.00
CA ARG A 15 5.19 -12.69 5.74
C ARG A 15 6.38 -11.87 5.25
N ARG A 16 7.11 -11.20 6.15
CA ARG A 16 8.32 -10.44 5.81
C ARG A 16 9.46 -11.35 5.37
N ALA A 17 9.64 -12.51 5.99
CA ALA A 17 10.60 -13.51 5.53
C ALA A 17 10.32 -14.01 4.09
N LEU A 18 9.07 -13.96 3.66
CA LEU A 18 8.65 -14.24 2.27
C LEU A 18 8.77 -13.03 1.33
N GLY A 19 9.35 -11.90 1.78
CA GLY A 19 9.59 -10.71 0.96
C GLY A 19 8.45 -9.69 0.90
N TYR A 20 7.38 -9.85 1.68
CA TYR A 20 6.28 -8.87 1.72
C TYR A 20 6.60 -7.70 2.67
N LYS A 21 6.39 -6.46 2.24
CA LYS A 21 6.66 -5.24 3.05
C LYS A 21 5.76 -5.10 4.29
N MET A 22 4.50 -5.48 4.20
CA MET A 22 3.49 -5.57 5.27
C MET A 22 3.19 -4.28 6.09
N ASP A 23 3.80 -3.13 5.83
CA ASP A 23 3.71 -1.94 6.69
C ASP A 23 2.28 -1.40 6.83
N GLN A 24 1.54 -1.32 5.73
CA GLN A 24 0.15 -0.88 5.75
C GLN A 24 -0.78 -1.92 6.39
N VAL A 25 -0.54 -3.19 6.11
CA VAL A 25 -1.30 -4.32 6.66
C VAL A 25 -1.10 -4.38 8.18
N GLU A 26 0.14 -4.26 8.65
CA GLU A 26 0.45 -4.21 10.09
C GLU A 26 -0.32 -3.08 10.78
N ARG A 27 -0.24 -1.86 10.24
CA ARG A 27 -0.94 -0.71 10.82
C ARG A 27 -2.45 -0.95 10.94
N ARG A 28 -3.08 -1.49 9.89
CA ARG A 28 -4.50 -1.78 9.88
C ARG A 28 -4.88 -2.90 10.84
N LEU A 29 -4.10 -3.98 10.88
CA LEU A 29 -4.37 -5.10 11.79
C LEU A 29 -4.18 -4.71 13.25
N ARG A 30 -3.18 -3.87 13.59
CA ARG A 30 -3.05 -3.32 14.95
C ARG A 30 -4.25 -2.47 15.35
N GLN A 31 -4.76 -1.63 14.44
CA GLN A 31 -5.98 -0.84 14.68
C GLN A 31 -7.21 -1.73 14.87
N PHE A 32 -7.33 -2.79 14.07
CA PHE A 32 -8.43 -3.75 14.22
C PHE A 32 -8.35 -4.49 15.56
N ILE A 33 -7.18 -4.97 15.94
CA ILE A 33 -7.00 -5.69 17.22
C ILE A 33 -7.34 -4.79 18.40
N ALA A 34 -6.86 -3.53 18.40
CA ALA A 34 -7.23 -2.58 19.44
C ALA A 34 -8.75 -2.37 19.52
N PHE A 35 -9.41 -2.22 18.37
CA PHE A 35 -10.86 -2.09 18.30
C PHE A 35 -11.60 -3.34 18.84
N ALA A 36 -11.14 -4.55 18.51
CA ALA A 36 -11.72 -5.80 18.99
C ALA A 36 -11.54 -5.95 20.52
N GLU A 37 -10.35 -5.61 21.03
CA GLU A 37 -10.05 -5.63 22.48
C GLU A 37 -10.90 -4.62 23.27
N ASP A 38 -11.13 -3.44 22.72
CA ASP A 38 -12.03 -2.42 23.32
C ASP A 38 -13.47 -2.93 23.40
N HIS A 39 -13.86 -3.89 22.54
CA HIS A 39 -15.16 -4.59 22.59
C HIS A 39 -15.12 -5.87 23.42
N GLY A 40 -14.04 -6.13 24.15
CA GLY A 40 -13.88 -7.30 25.03
C GLY A 40 -13.63 -8.61 24.29
N GLU A 41 -13.23 -8.56 23.02
CA GLU A 41 -12.99 -9.75 22.21
C GLU A 41 -11.54 -10.22 22.26
N THR A 42 -11.36 -11.53 22.35
CA THR A 42 -10.05 -12.20 22.39
C THR A 42 -9.71 -12.96 21.11
N HIS A 43 -10.67 -13.04 20.18
CA HIS A 43 -10.57 -13.69 18.87
C HIS A 43 -11.29 -12.87 17.80
N VAL A 44 -11.06 -13.19 16.53
CA VAL A 44 -11.70 -12.46 15.43
C VAL A 44 -13.16 -12.89 15.31
N ARG A 45 -14.08 -11.92 15.29
CA ARG A 45 -15.49 -12.11 14.96
C ARG A 45 -15.85 -11.33 13.71
N THR A 46 -16.64 -11.95 12.85
CA THR A 46 -17.08 -11.37 11.58
C THR A 46 -17.82 -10.04 11.77
N VAL A 47 -18.69 -9.97 12.78
CA VAL A 47 -19.47 -8.76 13.09
C VAL A 47 -18.56 -7.61 13.48
N THR A 48 -17.57 -7.84 14.35
CA THR A 48 -16.62 -6.83 14.82
C THR A 48 -15.66 -6.41 13.69
N ALA A 49 -15.22 -7.36 12.87
CA ALA A 49 -14.40 -7.07 11.71
C ALA A 49 -15.13 -6.19 10.69
N LEU A 50 -16.41 -6.46 10.44
CA LEU A 50 -17.25 -5.66 9.54
C LEU A 50 -17.50 -4.27 10.11
N ALA A 51 -17.85 -4.16 11.40
CA ALA A 51 -18.06 -2.86 12.07
C ALA A 51 -16.81 -2.00 12.00
N TRP A 52 -15.63 -2.56 12.33
CA TRP A 52 -14.37 -1.83 12.22
C TRP A 52 -14.02 -1.44 10.78
N ALA A 53 -14.23 -2.34 9.81
CA ALA A 53 -13.88 -2.07 8.41
C ALA A 53 -14.68 -0.91 7.82
N THR A 54 -15.92 -0.72 8.28
CA THR A 54 -16.85 0.31 7.79
C THR A 54 -16.75 1.65 8.55
N LEU A 55 -15.89 1.77 9.55
CA LEU A 55 -15.55 3.06 10.17
C LEU A 55 -14.54 3.83 9.30
N PRO A 56 -14.66 5.15 9.12
CA PRO A 56 -15.77 6.05 9.45
C PRO A 56 -16.92 5.96 8.45
N PRO A 57 -18.12 6.47 8.79
CA PRO A 57 -19.27 6.52 7.88
C PRO A 57 -18.93 7.26 6.59
N GLY A 58 -19.37 6.71 5.44
CA GLY A 58 -19.13 7.32 4.13
C GLY A 58 -17.74 7.07 3.55
N ALA A 59 -16.92 6.21 4.15
CA ALA A 59 -15.64 5.83 3.58
C ALA A 59 -15.78 5.15 2.21
N ASP A 60 -14.76 5.33 1.37
CA ASP A 60 -14.71 4.71 0.03
C ASP A 60 -14.90 3.18 0.13
N PRO A 61 -15.82 2.59 -0.66
CA PRO A 61 -16.07 1.14 -0.65
C PRO A 61 -14.83 0.29 -0.95
N ILE A 62 -13.90 0.79 -1.77
CA ILE A 62 -12.65 0.08 -2.07
C ILE A 62 -11.77 0.04 -0.81
N TRP A 63 -11.74 1.13 -0.07
CA TRP A 63 -10.96 1.23 1.16
C TRP A 63 -11.53 0.35 2.28
N THR A 64 -12.86 0.35 2.48
CA THR A 64 -13.52 -0.52 3.47
C THR A 64 -13.34 -2.00 3.13
N HIS A 65 -13.48 -2.36 1.84
CA HIS A 65 -13.20 -3.71 1.37
C HIS A 65 -11.74 -4.13 1.63
N ALA A 66 -10.75 -3.25 1.36
CA ALA A 66 -9.35 -3.55 1.61
C ALA A 66 -9.06 -3.77 3.10
N ARG A 67 -9.68 -2.99 4.00
CA ARG A 67 -9.57 -3.19 5.45
C ARG A 67 -10.09 -4.56 5.87
N LEU A 68 -11.29 -4.94 5.42
CA LEU A 68 -11.88 -6.25 5.74
C LEU A 68 -11.06 -7.39 5.14
N ALA A 69 -10.51 -7.20 3.93
CA ALA A 69 -9.65 -8.19 3.29
C ALA A 69 -8.36 -8.45 4.09
N ASP A 70 -7.73 -7.42 4.65
CA ASP A 70 -6.56 -7.59 5.51
C ASP A 70 -6.90 -8.40 6.76
N VAL A 71 -8.03 -8.09 7.43
CA VAL A 71 -8.50 -8.85 8.60
C VAL A 71 -8.84 -10.30 8.22
N ARG A 72 -9.49 -10.53 7.10
CA ARG A 72 -9.83 -11.86 6.60
C ARG A 72 -8.60 -12.74 6.37
N ILE A 73 -7.56 -12.19 5.73
CA ILE A 73 -6.33 -12.93 5.47
C ILE A 73 -5.64 -13.29 6.80
N PHE A 74 -5.62 -12.38 7.75
CA PHE A 74 -5.10 -12.63 9.09
C PHE A 74 -5.96 -13.65 9.86
N ALA A 75 -7.28 -13.55 9.78
CA ALA A 75 -8.21 -14.49 10.39
C ALA A 75 -8.07 -15.92 9.83
N ARG A 76 -7.79 -16.07 8.53
CA ARG A 76 -7.46 -17.39 7.95
C ARG A 76 -6.21 -17.99 8.58
N HIS A 77 -5.20 -17.19 8.83
CA HIS A 77 -3.99 -17.63 9.53
C HIS A 77 -4.29 -18.00 10.99
N LEU A 78 -5.05 -17.18 11.71
CA LEU A 78 -5.48 -17.47 13.07
C LEU A 78 -6.27 -18.79 13.13
N HIS A 79 -7.21 -18.99 12.22
CA HIS A 79 -8.07 -20.19 12.16
C HIS A 79 -7.28 -21.49 11.94
N THR A 80 -6.07 -21.41 11.37
CA THR A 80 -5.16 -22.58 11.31
C THR A 80 -4.50 -22.93 12.64
N LEU A 81 -4.49 -21.98 13.60
CA LEU A 81 -3.90 -22.15 14.93
C LEU A 81 -4.97 -22.38 16.00
N ASP A 82 -6.15 -21.78 15.78
CA ASP A 82 -7.28 -21.78 16.70
C ASP A 82 -8.57 -21.63 15.90
N ASP A 83 -9.47 -22.62 15.98
CA ASP A 83 -10.74 -22.68 15.27
C ASP A 83 -11.82 -21.73 15.81
N VAL A 84 -11.56 -21.08 16.95
CA VAL A 84 -12.49 -20.12 17.58
C VAL A 84 -12.60 -18.81 16.76
N SER A 85 -11.51 -18.43 16.08
CA SER A 85 -11.52 -17.23 15.25
C SER A 85 -12.33 -17.44 13.97
N GLU A 86 -13.30 -16.53 13.74
CA GLU A 86 -14.13 -16.55 12.53
C GLU A 86 -13.37 -15.94 11.35
N VAL A 87 -13.57 -16.51 10.15
CA VAL A 87 -13.05 -15.96 8.90
C VAL A 87 -14.17 -15.19 8.19
N PRO A 88 -14.12 -13.84 8.11
CA PRO A 88 -15.16 -13.05 7.43
C PRO A 88 -15.34 -13.49 5.96
N PRO A 89 -16.58 -13.76 5.48
CA PRO A 89 -16.86 -14.10 4.08
C PRO A 89 -16.36 -13.05 3.06
N ASP A 90 -16.08 -13.49 1.83
CA ASP A 90 -15.51 -12.63 0.79
C ASP A 90 -16.51 -11.60 0.23
N ASP A 91 -17.81 -11.86 0.32
CA ASP A 91 -18.90 -11.11 -0.30
C ASP A 91 -19.58 -10.08 0.61
N LEU A 92 -19.08 -9.87 1.84
CA LEU A 92 -19.69 -8.95 2.81
C LEU A 92 -19.64 -7.48 2.39
N LEU A 93 -18.64 -7.07 1.60
CA LEU A 93 -18.49 -5.70 1.14
C LEU A 93 -18.25 -5.67 -0.38
N PRO A 94 -18.87 -4.72 -1.11
CA PRO A 94 -18.69 -4.62 -2.55
C PRO A 94 -17.24 -4.29 -2.92
N ALA A 95 -16.67 -5.08 -3.84
CA ALA A 95 -15.29 -4.97 -4.30
C ALA A 95 -15.17 -4.35 -5.70
N ARG A 96 -16.17 -3.61 -6.21
CA ARG A 96 -16.12 -3.08 -7.57
C ARG A 96 -15.01 -2.03 -7.71
N ARG A 97 -13.83 -2.46 -8.17
CA ARG A 97 -12.83 -1.56 -8.72
C ARG A 97 -13.37 -0.96 -10.02
N ARG A 98 -13.75 0.31 -9.99
CA ARG A 98 -13.86 1.08 -11.23
C ARG A 98 -12.43 1.23 -11.79
N ARG A 99 -12.15 0.58 -12.92
CA ARG A 99 -10.95 0.91 -13.70
C ARG A 99 -11.16 2.32 -14.24
N THR A 100 -10.46 3.30 -13.68
CA THR A 100 -10.35 4.62 -14.29
C THR A 100 -9.42 4.48 -15.50
N THR A 101 -9.86 5.04 -16.65
CA THR A 101 -8.97 5.14 -17.82
C THR A 101 -7.77 6.01 -17.44
N PRO A 102 -6.53 5.53 -17.61
CA PRO A 102 -5.36 6.35 -17.32
C PRO A 102 -5.34 7.57 -18.24
N TYR A 103 -4.95 8.73 -17.69
CA TYR A 103 -4.66 9.89 -18.52
C TYR A 103 -3.31 9.68 -19.21
N LEU A 104 -3.29 9.82 -20.51
CA LEU A 104 -2.08 9.70 -21.33
C LEU A 104 -1.61 11.11 -21.69
N TYR A 105 -0.48 11.52 -21.15
CA TYR A 105 0.13 12.81 -21.47
C TYR A 105 0.65 12.84 -22.90
N THR A 106 0.32 13.89 -23.63
CA THR A 106 0.91 14.19 -24.93
C THR A 106 2.36 14.66 -24.78
N PRO A 107 3.21 14.55 -25.81
CA PRO A 107 4.58 15.10 -25.76
C PRO A 107 4.63 16.60 -25.40
N GLN A 108 3.62 17.35 -25.83
CA GLN A 108 3.52 18.78 -25.51
C GLN A 108 3.25 19.02 -24.03
N GLU A 109 2.34 18.26 -23.43
CA GLU A 109 2.03 18.35 -21.99
C GLU A 109 3.22 17.94 -21.13
N VAL A 110 4.00 16.93 -21.56
CA VAL A 110 5.25 16.58 -20.88
C VAL A 110 6.25 17.73 -20.94
N ALA A 111 6.41 18.36 -22.10
CA ALA A 111 7.29 19.53 -22.26
C ALA A 111 6.84 20.71 -21.40
N ASP A 112 5.52 20.92 -21.28
CA ASP A 112 4.93 21.96 -20.42
C ASP A 112 5.19 21.69 -18.94
N LEU A 113 5.05 20.42 -18.50
CA LEU A 113 5.39 20.00 -17.13
C LEU A 113 6.87 20.25 -16.81
N VAL A 114 7.76 19.91 -17.75
CA VAL A 114 9.20 20.19 -17.60
C VAL A 114 9.47 21.68 -17.47
N ARG A 115 8.85 22.51 -18.31
CA ARG A 115 8.97 23.99 -18.21
C ARG A 115 8.40 24.54 -16.90
N ALA A 116 7.28 24.00 -16.43
CA ALA A 116 6.68 24.43 -15.19
C ALA A 116 7.58 24.23 -13.97
N THR A 117 8.62 23.39 -14.04
CA THR A 117 9.58 23.24 -12.95
C THR A 117 10.37 24.52 -12.67
N ASP A 118 10.43 25.46 -13.63
CA ASP A 118 11.16 26.75 -13.49
C ASP A 118 10.52 27.70 -12.47
N ILE A 119 9.24 27.49 -12.11
CA ILE A 119 8.54 28.28 -11.08
C ILE A 119 8.91 27.87 -9.65
N LEU A 120 9.59 26.73 -9.47
CA LEU A 120 9.98 26.25 -8.14
C LEU A 120 11.04 27.17 -7.51
N PRO A 121 11.00 27.37 -6.16
CA PRO A 121 11.74 28.47 -5.53
C PRO A 121 13.26 28.26 -5.44
N LYS A 122 13.77 27.05 -5.68
CA LYS A 122 15.19 26.72 -5.52
C LYS A 122 15.73 26.01 -6.77
N THR A 123 16.88 26.46 -7.27
CA THR A 123 17.51 25.97 -8.50
C THR A 123 17.76 24.45 -8.49
N HIS A 124 18.25 23.90 -7.35
CA HIS A 124 18.45 22.44 -7.26
C HIS A 124 17.14 21.66 -7.29
N VAL A 125 16.06 22.22 -6.73
CA VAL A 125 14.71 21.60 -6.78
C VAL A 125 14.20 21.64 -8.21
N GLN A 126 14.35 22.77 -8.93
CA GLN A 126 14.01 22.87 -10.35
C GLN A 126 14.71 21.78 -11.17
N ALA A 127 16.03 21.66 -11.00
CA ALA A 127 16.84 20.67 -11.72
C ALA A 127 16.39 19.23 -11.38
N THR A 128 16.15 18.93 -10.12
CA THR A 128 15.69 17.61 -9.68
C THR A 128 14.35 17.24 -10.32
N TYR A 129 13.35 18.12 -10.25
CA TYR A 129 12.04 17.84 -10.81
C TYR A 129 12.05 17.79 -12.34
N ARG A 130 12.85 18.62 -12.98
CA ARG A 130 13.04 18.59 -14.45
C ARG A 130 13.56 17.24 -14.90
N VAL A 131 14.62 16.75 -14.25
CA VAL A 131 15.19 15.42 -14.55
C VAL A 131 14.22 14.30 -14.22
N LEU A 132 13.54 14.39 -13.06
CA LEU A 132 12.57 13.37 -12.65
C LEU A 132 11.42 13.24 -13.64
N VAL A 133 10.78 14.35 -14.03
CA VAL A 133 9.68 14.33 -15.00
C VAL A 133 10.13 13.77 -16.35
N GLY A 134 11.30 14.21 -16.84
CA GLY A 134 11.88 13.70 -18.07
C GLY A 134 12.15 12.19 -18.00
N LEU A 135 12.78 11.73 -16.92
CA LEU A 135 13.11 10.33 -16.70
C LEU A 135 11.85 9.44 -16.68
N LEU A 136 10.83 9.85 -15.92
CA LEU A 136 9.57 9.13 -15.84
C LEU A 136 8.86 9.07 -17.21
N ALA A 137 8.85 10.17 -17.96
CA ALA A 137 8.20 10.24 -19.26
C ALA A 137 8.88 9.35 -20.32
N VAL A 138 10.21 9.27 -20.29
CA VAL A 138 10.98 8.50 -21.30
C VAL A 138 11.04 7.02 -20.95
N THR A 139 11.18 6.68 -19.66
CA THR A 139 11.42 5.29 -19.25
C THR A 139 10.15 4.56 -18.82
N GLY A 140 9.11 5.28 -18.43
CA GLY A 140 7.88 4.68 -17.86
C GLY A 140 8.09 4.02 -16.50
N MET A 141 9.23 4.25 -15.81
CA MET A 141 9.49 3.69 -14.48
C MET A 141 8.51 4.26 -13.43
N ARG A 142 8.33 3.52 -12.35
CA ARG A 142 7.52 4.03 -11.23
C ARG A 142 8.27 5.07 -10.45
N ILE A 143 7.54 6.04 -9.87
CA ILE A 143 8.16 7.12 -9.08
C ILE A 143 9.03 6.57 -7.94
N GLY A 144 8.63 5.48 -7.28
CA GLY A 144 9.43 4.83 -6.23
C GLY A 144 10.74 4.23 -6.75
N GLU A 145 10.75 3.73 -7.97
CA GLU A 145 11.95 3.22 -8.65
C GLU A 145 12.89 4.39 -8.99
N ALA A 146 12.36 5.49 -9.50
CA ALA A 146 13.14 6.68 -9.82
C ALA A 146 13.76 7.34 -8.57
N ILE A 147 13.03 7.40 -7.45
CA ILE A 147 13.54 7.95 -6.18
C ILE A 147 14.59 7.03 -5.54
N GLY A 148 14.49 5.72 -5.77
CA GLY A 148 15.41 4.72 -5.25
C GLY A 148 16.69 4.53 -6.08
N LEU A 149 16.88 5.29 -7.16
CA LEU A 149 18.10 5.21 -7.98
C LEU A 149 19.29 5.80 -7.26
N ASP A 150 20.37 5.03 -7.23
CA ASP A 150 21.70 5.50 -6.84
C ASP A 150 22.54 5.83 -8.08
N ARG A 151 23.63 6.56 -7.88
CA ARG A 151 24.54 6.94 -8.95
C ARG A 151 25.14 5.73 -9.69
N ASP A 152 25.37 4.65 -8.95
CA ASP A 152 25.96 3.42 -9.48
C ASP A 152 24.95 2.59 -10.31
N ASP A 153 23.66 2.97 -10.30
CA ASP A 153 22.63 2.37 -11.15
C ASP A 153 22.58 2.97 -12.56
N LEU A 154 23.42 4.02 -12.82
CA LEU A 154 23.47 4.72 -14.09
C LEU A 154 24.74 4.37 -14.85
N ASP A 155 24.64 3.63 -15.93
CA ASP A 155 25.70 3.50 -16.92
C ASP A 155 25.56 4.59 -17.99
N MET A 156 26.30 5.69 -17.81
CA MET A 156 26.27 6.82 -18.73
C MET A 156 26.93 6.50 -20.07
N GLY A 157 27.84 5.52 -20.12
CA GLY A 157 28.52 5.09 -21.35
C GLY A 157 27.64 4.20 -22.20
N GLY A 158 26.92 3.28 -21.56
CA GLY A 158 26.00 2.35 -22.23
C GLY A 158 24.57 2.89 -22.37
N GLY A 159 24.22 4.03 -21.71
CA GLY A 159 22.85 4.56 -21.70
C GLY A 159 21.85 3.66 -20.95
N ILE A 160 22.32 2.94 -19.93
CA ILE A 160 21.52 1.95 -19.19
C ILE A 160 21.20 2.46 -17.80
N VAL A 161 19.95 2.27 -17.38
CA VAL A 161 19.49 2.50 -15.98
C VAL A 161 19.11 1.15 -15.38
N MET A 162 19.75 0.80 -14.26
CA MET A 162 19.50 -0.46 -13.56
C MET A 162 18.52 -0.24 -12.42
N ILE A 163 17.36 -0.90 -12.44
CA ILE A 163 16.34 -0.81 -11.38
C ILE A 163 16.56 -1.97 -10.41
N ARG A 164 16.95 -1.64 -9.17
CA ARG A 164 17.05 -2.62 -8.09
C ARG A 164 15.67 -2.83 -7.45
N LYS A 165 15.34 -4.09 -7.12
CA LYS A 165 14.08 -4.45 -6.43
C LYS A 165 14.22 -4.27 -4.92
#